data_dc75bb716d3966804bed8ef6496360ae
#
_entry.id   dc75bb716d3966804bed8ef6496360ae
#
_cell.length_a   1.000
_cell.length_b   1.000
_cell.length_c   1.000
_cell.angle_alpha   90.00
_cell.angle_beta   90.00
_cell.angle_gamma   90.00
#
_symmetry.space_group_name_H-M   'P 1'
#
loop_
_entity.id
_entity.type
_entity.pdbx_description
1 polymer ?
#
loop_
_entity_poly.entity_id
_entity_poly.type
_entity_poly.pdbx_seq_one_letter_code
_entity_poly.pdbx_strand_id
1 'polypeptide(L)'
;MIKDLLNLFGKNALVTGSSQGIGRAIALALAEFGANVIVHNRKGDEEARKVADQIGQLGAKGAVIGVDLGKANAIDRLVEQATQPFGSIDILVANASVQLPHEWDETTTDEFDQQVNANWKSTLLMTQRFVPAMVERGWGRILTIGSVQEEKPHPAMIVYAGTKAAVANTVRNLAMQLSDKGVTVNNLSPGVINTPRIEEPTPPVPDRISQRMTIPLGPPGQPEDIAGMAVLLCSDAGRYITGQTIFVDGGMSL
;
A
#
# COMPACT_ATOMS: atom_id res chain seq x y z
N MET A 1 6.83 -17.98 -20.41
CA MET A 1 6.25 -16.72 -20.96
C MET A 1 5.53 -15.90 -19.88
N ILE A 2 4.30 -16.19 -19.42
CA ILE A 2 3.65 -15.36 -18.38
C ILE A 2 4.33 -15.51 -17.01
N LYS A 3 4.78 -16.70 -16.64
CA LYS A 3 5.53 -16.94 -15.40
C LYS A 3 6.81 -16.12 -15.34
N ASP A 4 7.51 -15.96 -16.46
CA ASP A 4 8.77 -15.20 -16.53
C ASP A 4 8.49 -13.70 -16.31
N LEU A 5 7.37 -13.20 -16.81
CA LEU A 5 6.95 -11.81 -16.60
C LEU A 5 6.55 -11.51 -15.15
N LEU A 6 6.09 -12.51 -14.40
CA LEU A 6 5.76 -12.38 -12.98
C LEU A 6 6.96 -12.59 -12.07
N ASN A 7 8.12 -13.06 -12.60
CA ASN A 7 9.31 -13.34 -11.83
C ASN A 7 9.92 -12.03 -11.26
N LEU A 8 10.15 -12.04 -9.94
CA LEU A 8 10.72 -10.92 -9.19
C LEU A 8 12.10 -11.26 -8.59
N PHE A 9 12.73 -12.35 -9.03
CA PHE A 9 14.05 -12.74 -8.54
C PHE A 9 15.07 -11.61 -8.72
N GLY A 10 15.81 -11.32 -7.66
CA GLY A 10 16.79 -10.23 -7.64
C GLY A 10 16.19 -8.83 -7.43
N LYS A 11 14.86 -8.69 -7.26
CA LYS A 11 14.21 -7.43 -6.91
C LYS A 11 14.07 -7.27 -5.41
N ASN A 12 14.19 -6.04 -4.93
CA ASN A 12 14.05 -5.69 -3.52
C ASN A 12 12.81 -4.82 -3.32
N ALA A 13 11.88 -5.31 -2.52
CA ALA A 13 10.62 -4.63 -2.22
C ALA A 13 10.59 -4.06 -0.79
N LEU A 14 10.09 -2.86 -0.65
CA LEU A 14 9.66 -2.29 0.62
C LEU A 14 8.14 -2.29 0.65
N VAL A 15 7.54 -2.99 1.62
CA VAL A 15 6.09 -2.98 1.85
C VAL A 15 5.79 -2.32 3.20
N THR A 16 5.19 -1.13 3.18
CA THR A 16 4.88 -0.44 4.44
C THR A 16 3.59 -0.98 5.08
N GLY A 17 3.56 -1.07 6.42
CA GLY A 17 2.40 -1.64 7.13
C GLY A 17 2.17 -3.12 6.84
N SER A 18 3.24 -3.91 6.73
CA SER A 18 3.20 -5.28 6.23
C SER A 18 3.34 -6.37 7.32
N SER A 19 3.15 -6.03 8.58
CA SER A 19 3.12 -7.03 9.67
C SER A 19 1.80 -7.79 9.75
N GLN A 20 0.73 -7.31 9.11
CA GLN A 20 -0.61 -7.93 9.12
C GLN A 20 -1.45 -7.53 7.89
N GLY A 21 -2.62 -8.15 7.72
CA GLY A 21 -3.64 -7.78 6.73
C GLY A 21 -3.12 -7.76 5.29
N ILE A 22 -3.58 -6.80 4.51
CA ILE A 22 -3.26 -6.64 3.08
C ILE A 22 -1.74 -6.53 2.87
N GLY A 23 -1.06 -5.71 3.67
CA GLY A 23 0.38 -5.52 3.53
C GLY A 23 1.17 -6.81 3.74
N ARG A 24 0.77 -7.66 4.71
CA ARG A 24 1.37 -8.97 4.92
C ARG A 24 1.14 -9.90 3.71
N ALA A 25 -0.09 -9.97 3.21
CA ALA A 25 -0.40 -10.81 2.05
C ALA A 25 0.41 -10.39 0.81
N ILE A 26 0.53 -9.08 0.55
CA ILE A 26 1.36 -8.56 -0.53
C ILE A 26 2.84 -8.91 -0.32
N ALA A 27 3.37 -8.73 0.90
CA ALA A 27 4.77 -9.02 1.21
C ALA A 27 5.12 -10.50 0.95
N LEU A 28 4.26 -11.41 1.40
CA LEU A 28 4.42 -12.85 1.17
C LEU A 28 4.29 -13.20 -0.31
N ALA A 29 3.31 -12.65 -1.02
CA ALA A 29 3.14 -12.90 -2.44
C ALA A 29 4.33 -12.40 -3.27
N LEU A 30 4.86 -11.21 -3.01
CA LEU A 30 6.07 -10.73 -3.69
C LEU A 30 7.27 -11.66 -3.44
N ALA A 31 7.41 -12.19 -2.21
CA ALA A 31 8.46 -13.13 -1.86
C ALA A 31 8.29 -14.50 -2.56
N GLU A 32 7.06 -15.01 -2.68
CA GLU A 32 6.73 -16.23 -3.43
C GLU A 32 7.17 -16.13 -4.89
N PHE A 33 7.10 -14.93 -5.48
CA PHE A 33 7.58 -14.67 -6.83
C PHE A 33 9.07 -14.26 -6.90
N GLY A 34 9.81 -14.36 -5.79
CA GLY A 34 11.27 -14.27 -5.75
C GLY A 34 11.84 -12.92 -5.28
N ALA A 35 11.02 -11.94 -4.90
CA ALA A 35 11.51 -10.67 -4.38
C ALA A 35 12.07 -10.83 -2.96
N ASN A 36 13.18 -10.17 -2.65
CA ASN A 36 13.54 -9.89 -1.25
C ASN A 36 12.62 -8.81 -0.71
N VAL A 37 12.14 -8.95 0.53
CA VAL A 37 11.13 -8.04 1.04
C VAL A 37 11.53 -7.45 2.39
N ILE A 38 11.43 -6.14 2.48
CA ILE A 38 11.51 -5.41 3.73
C ILE A 38 10.10 -5.27 4.30
N VAL A 39 9.87 -5.90 5.43
CA VAL A 39 8.66 -5.81 6.23
C VAL A 39 8.75 -4.59 7.12
N HIS A 40 7.80 -3.68 7.00
CA HIS A 40 7.75 -2.48 7.81
C HIS A 40 6.48 -2.43 8.65
N ASN A 41 6.64 -2.06 9.90
CA ASN A 41 5.55 -1.54 10.71
C ASN A 41 6.05 -0.40 11.62
N ARG A 42 5.18 0.12 12.46
CA ARG A 42 5.50 1.28 13.31
C ARG A 42 6.61 1.01 14.32
N LYS A 43 6.79 -0.25 14.77
CA LYS A 43 7.66 -0.63 15.89
C LYS A 43 8.81 -1.58 15.52
N GLY A 44 8.74 -2.29 14.40
CA GLY A 44 9.66 -3.40 14.08
C GLY A 44 9.54 -4.56 15.06
N ASP A 45 8.30 -4.86 15.47
CA ASP A 45 7.97 -5.80 16.53
C ASP A 45 7.98 -7.27 16.09
N GLU A 46 7.56 -8.15 16.99
CA GLU A 46 7.53 -9.59 16.78
C GLU A 46 6.64 -10.01 15.60
N GLU A 47 5.52 -9.31 15.37
CA GLU A 47 4.63 -9.63 14.26
C GLU A 47 5.31 -9.36 12.90
N ALA A 48 6.10 -8.29 12.81
CA ALA A 48 6.90 -8.02 11.62
C ALA A 48 8.01 -9.08 11.41
N ARG A 49 8.64 -9.55 12.49
CA ARG A 49 9.66 -10.61 12.42
C ARG A 49 9.08 -11.94 11.95
N LYS A 50 7.92 -12.33 12.44
CA LYS A 50 7.21 -13.54 11.96
C LYS A 50 6.96 -13.50 10.44
N VAL A 51 6.60 -12.35 9.90
CA VAL A 51 6.42 -12.20 8.45
C VAL A 51 7.76 -12.31 7.71
N ALA A 52 8.83 -11.71 8.23
CA ALA A 52 10.16 -11.83 7.64
C ALA A 52 10.67 -13.28 7.66
N ASP A 53 10.40 -14.04 8.73
CA ASP A 53 10.74 -15.47 8.81
C ASP A 53 9.94 -16.30 7.79
N GLN A 54 8.66 -16.00 7.58
CA GLN A 54 7.85 -16.65 6.54
C GLN A 54 8.39 -16.36 5.14
N ILE A 55 8.85 -15.13 4.86
CA ILE A 55 9.53 -14.78 3.62
C ILE A 55 10.79 -15.65 3.44
N GLY A 56 11.57 -15.86 4.52
CA GLY A 56 12.72 -16.76 4.52
C GLY A 56 12.35 -18.21 4.16
N GLN A 57 11.23 -18.71 4.66
CA GLN A 57 10.71 -20.05 4.33
C GLN A 57 10.30 -20.21 2.86
N LEU A 58 9.94 -19.11 2.19
CA LEU A 58 9.66 -19.07 0.76
C LEU A 58 10.93 -19.02 -0.11
N GLY A 59 12.13 -18.98 0.49
CA GLY A 59 13.41 -18.93 -0.21
C GLY A 59 13.89 -17.52 -0.59
N ALA A 60 13.18 -16.49 -0.18
CA ALA A 60 13.56 -15.08 -0.35
C ALA A 60 14.23 -14.54 0.92
N LYS A 61 14.79 -13.32 0.86
CA LYS A 61 15.34 -12.65 2.05
C LYS A 61 14.30 -11.69 2.65
N GLY A 62 13.99 -11.89 3.93
CA GLY A 62 13.15 -11.00 4.73
C GLY A 62 14.03 -10.10 5.62
N ALA A 63 13.68 -8.82 5.72
CA ALA A 63 14.25 -7.88 6.69
C ALA A 63 13.13 -7.08 7.36
N VAL A 64 13.38 -6.59 8.57
CA VAL A 64 12.38 -5.83 9.35
C VAL A 64 12.90 -4.44 9.64
N ILE A 65 12.03 -3.43 9.44
CA ILE A 65 12.29 -2.06 9.88
C ILE A 65 11.10 -1.52 10.68
N GLY A 66 11.41 -0.69 11.68
CA GLY A 66 10.41 -0.07 12.56
C GLY A 66 10.48 1.45 12.50
N VAL A 67 9.48 2.09 11.86
CA VAL A 67 9.41 3.55 11.75
C VAL A 67 7.94 4.01 11.80
N ASP A 68 7.63 4.94 12.68
CA ASP A 68 6.32 5.60 12.70
C ASP A 68 6.28 6.70 11.62
N LEU A 69 5.58 6.43 10.51
CA LEU A 69 5.51 7.34 9.35
C LEU A 69 4.79 8.67 9.63
N GLY A 70 4.05 8.77 10.73
CA GLY A 70 3.41 10.01 11.17
C GLY A 70 4.35 10.99 11.89
N LYS A 71 5.59 10.58 12.20
CA LYS A 71 6.54 11.38 12.98
C LYS A 71 7.48 12.22 12.10
N ALA A 72 8.01 13.30 12.69
CA ALA A 72 9.05 14.10 12.04
C ALA A 72 10.28 13.24 11.72
N ASN A 73 10.94 13.51 10.59
CA ASN A 73 12.12 12.78 10.09
C ASN A 73 11.91 11.28 9.87
N ALA A 74 10.64 10.81 9.84
CA ALA A 74 10.31 9.40 9.65
C ALA A 74 10.87 8.86 8.33
N ILE A 75 10.77 9.64 7.26
CA ILE A 75 11.17 9.18 5.92
C ILE A 75 12.69 9.06 5.81
N ASP A 76 13.47 9.96 6.39
CA ASP A 76 14.93 9.86 6.38
C ASP A 76 15.39 8.59 7.12
N ARG A 77 14.79 8.32 8.30
CA ARG A 77 15.04 7.08 9.06
C ARG A 77 14.61 5.82 8.32
N LEU A 78 13.45 5.87 7.62
CA LEU A 78 12.97 4.76 6.82
C LEU A 78 13.94 4.43 5.70
N VAL A 79 14.38 5.44 4.94
CA VAL A 79 15.31 5.28 3.82
C VAL A 79 16.64 4.73 4.29
N GLU A 80 17.20 5.28 5.36
CA GLU A 80 18.44 4.79 5.98
C GLU A 80 18.32 3.30 6.33
N GLN A 81 17.27 2.90 7.04
CA GLN A 81 17.06 1.50 7.43
C GLN A 81 16.75 0.60 6.24
N ALA A 82 15.97 1.06 5.25
CA ALA A 82 15.55 0.25 4.11
C ALA A 82 16.68 -0.04 3.12
N THR A 83 17.68 0.83 3.04
CA THR A 83 18.83 0.60 2.14
C THR A 83 19.88 -0.33 2.73
N GLN A 84 19.93 -0.52 4.05
CA GLN A 84 20.95 -1.37 4.69
C GLN A 84 20.86 -2.85 4.31
N PRO A 85 19.69 -3.53 4.30
CA PRO A 85 19.64 -4.98 4.05
C PRO A 85 19.99 -5.37 2.61
N PHE A 86 19.54 -4.58 1.63
CA PHE A 86 19.57 -4.98 0.22
C PHE A 86 20.18 -3.93 -0.72
N GLY A 87 20.66 -2.81 -0.19
CA GLY A 87 21.32 -1.73 -0.93
C GLY A 87 20.36 -0.81 -1.69
N SER A 88 19.37 -1.33 -2.39
CA SER A 88 18.42 -0.52 -3.17
C SER A 88 17.01 -1.07 -3.08
N ILE A 89 16.02 -0.22 -3.34
CA ILE A 89 14.61 -0.58 -3.44
C ILE A 89 14.19 -0.47 -4.91
N ASP A 90 13.63 -1.55 -5.44
CA ASP A 90 13.10 -1.64 -6.80
C ASP A 90 11.57 -1.52 -6.82
N ILE A 91 10.92 -2.01 -5.74
CA ILE A 91 9.48 -2.02 -5.58
C ILE A 91 9.12 -1.31 -4.28
N LEU A 92 8.31 -0.25 -4.37
CA LEU A 92 7.75 0.45 -3.23
C LEU A 92 6.24 0.18 -3.16
N VAL A 93 5.79 -0.53 -2.12
CA VAL A 93 4.37 -0.69 -1.80
C VAL A 93 4.01 0.21 -0.62
N ALA A 94 3.36 1.34 -0.91
CA ALA A 94 2.88 2.29 0.08
C ALA A 94 1.50 1.85 0.60
N ASN A 95 1.50 0.94 1.59
CA ASN A 95 0.29 0.34 2.16
C ASN A 95 -0.03 0.88 3.57
N ALA A 96 0.96 1.29 4.36
CA ALA A 96 0.72 1.81 5.70
C ALA A 96 -0.28 2.98 5.68
N SER A 97 -1.28 2.91 6.55
CA SER A 97 -2.27 3.99 6.68
C SER A 97 -2.88 4.03 8.08
N VAL A 98 -3.35 5.22 8.44
CA VAL A 98 -4.15 5.48 9.64
C VAL A 98 -5.56 5.83 9.20
N GLN A 99 -6.56 5.27 9.89
CA GLN A 99 -7.97 5.54 9.70
C GLN A 99 -8.55 5.91 11.07
N LEU A 100 -9.09 7.11 11.20
CA LEU A 100 -9.71 7.62 12.42
C LEU A 100 -11.13 8.06 12.06
N PRO A 101 -12.13 7.18 12.28
CA PRO A 101 -13.51 7.48 11.92
C PRO A 101 -14.14 8.42 12.95
N HIS A 102 -14.70 9.53 12.48
CA HIS A 102 -15.45 10.49 13.27
C HIS A 102 -16.61 11.09 12.45
N GLU A 103 -17.59 11.66 13.13
CA GLU A 103 -18.49 12.59 12.47
C GLU A 103 -17.69 13.80 11.94
N TRP A 104 -18.20 14.44 10.91
CA TRP A 104 -17.45 15.46 10.16
C TRP A 104 -17.01 16.68 11.01
N ASP A 105 -17.75 17.00 12.08
CA ASP A 105 -17.53 18.12 12.98
C ASP A 105 -16.75 17.74 14.26
N GLU A 106 -16.41 16.47 14.42
CA GLU A 106 -15.65 15.95 15.58
C GLU A 106 -14.16 15.74 15.29
N THR A 107 -13.75 15.77 14.03
CA THR A 107 -12.34 15.56 13.65
C THR A 107 -11.46 16.68 14.21
N THR A 108 -10.49 16.33 15.01
CA THR A 108 -9.51 17.29 15.55
C THR A 108 -8.39 17.59 14.53
N THR A 109 -7.70 18.73 14.71
CA THR A 109 -6.54 19.09 13.88
C THR A 109 -5.45 18.04 13.97
N ASP A 110 -5.16 17.49 15.15
CA ASP A 110 -4.12 16.47 15.35
C ASP A 110 -4.45 15.18 14.59
N GLU A 111 -5.70 14.74 14.61
CA GLU A 111 -6.16 13.55 13.89
C GLU A 111 -6.15 13.76 12.36
N PHE A 112 -6.51 14.98 11.91
CA PHE A 112 -6.37 15.37 10.52
C PHE A 112 -4.91 15.26 10.08
N ASP A 113 -4.00 15.91 10.80
CA ASP A 113 -2.57 15.93 10.50
C ASP A 113 -1.95 14.52 10.57
N GLN A 114 -2.36 13.71 11.53
CA GLN A 114 -1.91 12.32 11.65
C GLN A 114 -2.28 11.50 10.40
N GLN A 115 -3.52 11.60 9.94
CA GLN A 115 -3.97 10.89 8.74
C GLN A 115 -3.29 11.41 7.47
N VAL A 116 -3.18 12.72 7.30
CA VAL A 116 -2.48 13.33 6.16
C VAL A 116 -1.00 12.96 6.15
N ASN A 117 -0.32 13.04 7.28
CA ASN A 117 1.09 12.72 7.39
C ASN A 117 1.36 11.24 7.07
N ALA A 118 0.56 10.32 7.66
CA ALA A 118 0.77 8.89 7.50
C ALA A 118 0.34 8.36 6.12
N ASN A 119 -0.78 8.86 5.56
CA ASN A 119 -1.39 8.25 4.38
C ASN A 119 -0.90 8.88 3.07
N TRP A 120 -0.75 10.21 3.03
CA TRP A 120 -0.43 10.93 1.79
C TRP A 120 0.98 11.50 1.78
N LYS A 121 1.34 12.32 2.75
CA LYS A 121 2.66 12.97 2.81
C LYS A 121 3.79 11.94 2.82
N SER A 122 3.67 10.89 3.64
CA SER A 122 4.68 9.82 3.69
C SER A 122 4.86 9.14 2.34
N THR A 123 3.76 8.87 1.61
CA THR A 123 3.77 8.24 0.29
C THR A 123 4.55 9.10 -0.72
N LEU A 124 4.26 10.40 -0.78
CA LEU A 124 4.97 11.32 -1.66
C LEU A 124 6.46 11.40 -1.32
N LEU A 125 6.78 11.57 -0.03
CA LEU A 125 8.18 11.69 0.41
C LEU A 125 8.98 10.40 0.21
N MET A 126 8.40 9.22 0.46
CA MET A 126 9.06 7.95 0.12
C MET A 126 9.35 7.85 -1.38
N THR A 127 8.38 8.23 -2.21
CA THR A 127 8.56 8.26 -3.67
C THR A 127 9.72 9.16 -4.07
N GLN A 128 9.81 10.37 -3.53
CA GLN A 128 10.92 11.30 -3.80
C GLN A 128 12.29 10.72 -3.45
N ARG A 129 12.37 9.86 -2.43
CA ARG A 129 13.65 9.30 -1.96
C ARG A 129 14.07 8.03 -2.72
N PHE A 130 13.13 7.19 -3.14
CA PHE A 130 13.46 5.92 -3.81
C PHE A 130 13.49 6.01 -5.34
N VAL A 131 12.69 6.89 -5.95
CA VAL A 131 12.56 7.00 -7.41
C VAL A 131 13.87 7.35 -8.13
N PRO A 132 14.74 8.26 -7.63
CA PRO A 132 15.97 8.59 -8.35
C PRO A 132 16.81 7.35 -8.70
N ALA A 133 16.99 6.44 -7.75
CA ALA A 133 17.72 5.20 -8.00
C ALA A 133 16.98 4.21 -8.93
N MET A 134 15.63 4.20 -8.92
CA MET A 134 14.83 3.42 -9.88
C MET A 134 15.00 3.96 -11.30
N VAL A 135 14.97 5.27 -11.48
CA VAL A 135 15.19 5.95 -12.78
C VAL A 135 16.59 5.68 -13.32
N GLU A 136 17.62 5.77 -12.48
CA GLU A 136 19.00 5.47 -12.86
C GLU A 136 19.15 4.04 -13.40
N ARG A 137 18.44 3.07 -12.81
CA ARG A 137 18.43 1.67 -13.27
C ARG A 137 17.48 1.40 -14.43
N GLY A 138 16.64 2.36 -14.83
CA GLY A 138 15.62 2.19 -15.87
C GLY A 138 14.51 1.18 -15.49
N TRP A 139 14.33 0.90 -14.19
CA TRP A 139 13.31 -0.03 -13.70
C TRP A 139 12.85 0.34 -12.29
N GLY A 140 11.55 0.43 -12.10
CA GLY A 140 10.95 0.65 -10.79
C GLY A 140 9.44 0.38 -10.81
N ARG A 141 8.90 -0.01 -9.65
CA ARG A 141 7.47 -0.22 -9.45
C ARG A 141 7.01 0.48 -8.18
N ILE A 142 6.05 1.36 -8.33
CA ILE A 142 5.41 2.04 -7.20
C ILE A 142 3.95 1.63 -7.18
N LEU A 143 3.55 1.00 -6.09
CA LEU A 143 2.18 0.60 -5.83
C LEU A 143 1.68 1.29 -4.56
N THR A 144 0.62 2.08 -4.68
CA THR A 144 -0.08 2.60 -3.50
C THR A 144 -1.31 1.74 -3.21
N ILE A 145 -1.61 1.55 -1.93
CA ILE A 145 -2.86 0.91 -1.53
C ILE A 145 -3.87 1.99 -1.20
N GLY A 146 -4.79 2.18 -2.12
CA GLY A 146 -5.92 3.09 -2.05
C GLY A 146 -7.06 2.59 -1.17
N SER A 147 -8.26 2.90 -1.56
CA SER A 147 -9.49 2.40 -0.94
C SER A 147 -10.68 2.71 -1.85
N VAL A 148 -11.70 1.88 -1.84
CA VAL A 148 -13.01 2.21 -2.43
C VAL A 148 -13.55 3.55 -1.92
N GLN A 149 -13.08 4.01 -0.76
CA GLN A 149 -13.44 5.29 -0.13
C GLN A 149 -13.05 6.51 -0.98
N GLU A 150 -12.13 6.38 -1.94
CA GLU A 150 -11.76 7.48 -2.85
C GLU A 150 -12.86 7.80 -3.89
N GLU A 151 -13.76 6.85 -4.16
CA GLU A 151 -14.90 7.01 -5.07
C GLU A 151 -16.25 6.92 -4.33
N LYS A 152 -16.33 6.09 -3.30
CA LYS A 152 -17.56 5.81 -2.54
C LYS A 152 -17.31 6.00 -1.04
N PRO A 153 -17.18 7.26 -0.58
CA PRO A 153 -16.77 7.55 0.78
C PRO A 153 -17.83 7.17 1.81
N HIS A 154 -17.38 6.62 2.94
CA HIS A 154 -18.19 6.49 4.15
C HIS A 154 -18.23 7.84 4.88
N PRO A 155 -19.40 8.32 5.35
CA PRO A 155 -19.53 9.64 5.96
C PRO A 155 -18.57 9.90 7.13
N ALA A 156 -18.37 8.91 7.98
CA ALA A 156 -17.48 9.04 9.13
C ALA A 156 -15.99 8.94 8.80
N MET A 157 -15.60 8.95 7.52
CA MET A 157 -14.21 8.79 7.09
C MET A 157 -13.73 9.92 6.19
N ILE A 158 -14.22 11.14 6.43
CA ILE A 158 -13.99 12.29 5.53
C ILE A 158 -12.49 12.54 5.28
N VAL A 159 -11.65 12.52 6.32
CA VAL A 159 -10.21 12.76 6.18
C VAL A 159 -9.53 11.57 5.51
N TYR A 160 -9.84 10.35 5.97
CA TYR A 160 -9.28 9.13 5.38
C TYR A 160 -9.59 9.04 3.88
N ALA A 161 -10.86 9.19 3.49
CA ALA A 161 -11.30 9.19 2.10
C ALA A 161 -10.58 10.28 1.28
N GLY A 162 -10.48 11.49 1.84
CA GLY A 162 -9.73 12.60 1.24
C GLY A 162 -8.27 12.27 1.01
N THR A 163 -7.59 11.65 1.99
CA THR A 163 -6.18 11.23 1.81
C THR A 163 -6.02 10.16 0.73
N LYS A 164 -6.97 9.22 0.60
CA LYS A 164 -6.93 8.18 -0.43
C LYS A 164 -7.18 8.75 -1.83
N ALA A 165 -8.13 9.68 -1.98
CA ALA A 165 -8.35 10.41 -3.22
C ALA A 165 -7.11 11.25 -3.63
N ALA A 166 -6.45 11.90 -2.66
CA ALA A 166 -5.22 12.63 -2.90
C ALA A 166 -4.08 11.73 -3.37
N VAL A 167 -3.94 10.52 -2.79
CA VAL A 167 -2.96 9.51 -3.24
C VAL A 167 -3.26 9.05 -4.66
N ALA A 168 -4.51 8.74 -5.00
CA ALA A 168 -4.89 8.33 -6.35
C ALA A 168 -4.57 9.42 -7.39
N ASN A 169 -4.79 10.70 -7.06
CA ASN A 169 -4.39 11.80 -7.92
C ASN A 169 -2.87 11.96 -8.03
N THR A 170 -2.13 11.77 -6.92
CA THR A 170 -0.66 11.79 -6.90
C THR A 170 -0.08 10.70 -7.81
N VAL A 171 -0.66 9.50 -7.82
CA VAL A 171 -0.28 8.39 -8.70
C VAL A 171 -0.37 8.79 -10.18
N ARG A 172 -1.47 9.41 -10.60
CA ARG A 172 -1.63 9.90 -11.99
C ARG A 172 -0.55 10.92 -12.38
N ASN A 173 -0.27 11.86 -11.49
CA ASN A 173 0.78 12.86 -11.70
C ASN A 173 2.18 12.25 -11.82
N LEU A 174 2.53 11.33 -10.92
CA LEU A 174 3.82 10.66 -10.93
C LEU A 174 3.99 9.77 -12.17
N ALA A 175 2.94 9.05 -12.57
CA ALA A 175 2.96 8.22 -13.75
C ALA A 175 3.28 9.02 -15.02
N MET A 176 2.71 10.21 -15.18
CA MET A 176 3.03 11.10 -16.31
C MET A 176 4.50 11.54 -16.34
N GLN A 177 5.13 11.70 -15.18
CA GLN A 177 6.52 12.17 -15.04
C GLN A 177 7.56 11.05 -15.15
N LEU A 178 7.15 9.79 -14.94
CA LEU A 178 8.06 8.66 -14.77
C LEU A 178 7.90 7.56 -15.83
N SER A 179 6.86 7.61 -16.66
CA SER A 179 6.55 6.56 -17.64
C SER A 179 7.64 6.32 -18.67
N ASP A 180 8.34 7.38 -19.09
CA ASP A 180 9.47 7.33 -20.04
C ASP A 180 10.80 6.91 -19.39
N LYS A 181 10.81 6.70 -18.06
CA LYS A 181 12.01 6.38 -17.27
C LYS A 181 12.03 4.93 -16.76
N GLY A 182 11.14 4.09 -17.27
CA GLY A 182 11.05 2.68 -16.88
C GLY A 182 10.39 2.44 -15.50
N VAL A 183 9.75 3.47 -14.92
CA VAL A 183 9.08 3.37 -13.62
C VAL A 183 7.56 3.45 -13.82
N THR A 184 6.83 2.44 -13.33
CA THR A 184 5.36 2.47 -13.30
C THR A 184 4.86 2.87 -11.91
N VAL A 185 3.75 3.61 -11.89
CA VAL A 185 3.10 4.08 -10.66
C VAL A 185 1.61 3.77 -10.75
N ASN A 186 1.09 2.93 -9.87
CA ASN A 186 -0.31 2.53 -9.85
C ASN A 186 -0.91 2.56 -8.45
N ASN A 187 -2.23 2.63 -8.39
CA ASN A 187 -3.03 2.59 -7.18
C ASN A 187 -3.92 1.34 -7.21
N LEU A 188 -3.88 0.56 -6.15
CA LEU A 188 -4.74 -0.62 -5.97
C LEU A 188 -5.71 -0.32 -4.85
N SER A 189 -6.99 -0.29 -5.15
CA SER A 189 -8.06 0.19 -4.27
C SER A 189 -8.95 -0.95 -3.80
N PRO A 190 -8.67 -1.49 -2.59
CA PRO A 190 -9.50 -2.51 -1.99
C PRO A 190 -10.89 -1.99 -1.60
N GLY A 191 -11.88 -2.87 -1.66
CA GLY A 191 -13.14 -2.73 -0.94
C GLY A 191 -13.00 -3.09 0.54
N VAL A 192 -14.04 -3.71 1.09
CA VAL A 192 -14.01 -4.27 2.45
C VAL A 192 -13.24 -5.59 2.42
N ILE A 193 -12.12 -5.64 3.14
CA ILE A 193 -11.23 -6.82 3.22
C ILE A 193 -11.17 -7.29 4.68
N ASN A 194 -11.28 -8.61 4.88
CA ASN A 194 -11.23 -9.25 6.19
C ASN A 194 -9.83 -9.13 6.81
N THR A 195 -9.62 -8.09 7.58
CA THR A 195 -8.38 -7.75 8.29
C THR A 195 -8.72 -7.28 9.69
N PRO A 196 -7.76 -7.22 10.63
CA PRO A 196 -8.03 -6.69 11.97
C PRO A 196 -8.67 -5.29 11.98
N ARG A 197 -8.49 -4.50 10.93
CA ARG A 197 -9.11 -3.17 10.80
C ARG A 197 -10.63 -3.22 10.67
N ILE A 198 -11.23 -4.31 10.17
CA ILE A 198 -12.69 -4.41 10.02
C ILE A 198 -13.41 -4.40 11.36
N GLU A 199 -12.70 -4.76 12.44
CA GLU A 199 -13.21 -4.78 13.81
C GLU A 199 -13.12 -3.41 14.50
N GLU A 200 -12.46 -2.42 13.87
CA GLU A 200 -12.35 -1.08 14.43
C GLU A 200 -13.74 -0.40 14.44
N PRO A 201 -14.15 0.17 15.58
CA PRO A 201 -15.45 0.82 15.69
C PRO A 201 -15.59 1.97 14.70
N THR A 202 -16.75 2.04 14.05
CA THR A 202 -17.12 3.15 13.15
C THR A 202 -18.44 3.74 13.63
N PRO A 203 -18.62 5.05 13.60
CA PRO A 203 -19.92 5.67 13.86
C PRO A 203 -21.02 5.05 13.00
N PRO A 204 -22.22 4.83 13.56
CA PRO A 204 -23.32 4.25 12.80
C PRO A 204 -23.79 5.22 11.70
N VAL A 205 -24.19 4.67 10.57
CA VAL A 205 -24.75 5.46 9.46
C VAL A 205 -26.22 5.12 9.23
N PRO A 206 -27.01 6.07 8.72
CA PRO A 206 -28.39 5.81 8.35
C PRO A 206 -28.51 4.69 7.31
N ASP A 207 -29.60 3.90 7.37
CA ASP A 207 -29.85 2.76 6.48
C ASP A 207 -29.68 3.10 5.00
N ARG A 208 -30.14 4.29 4.56
CA ARG A 208 -29.99 4.77 3.18
C ARG A 208 -28.53 4.85 2.72
N ILE A 209 -27.59 5.05 3.64
CA ILE A 209 -26.15 5.09 3.36
C ILE A 209 -25.60 3.66 3.43
N SER A 210 -25.96 2.91 4.46
CA SER A 210 -25.55 1.52 4.62
C SER A 210 -25.90 0.68 3.38
N GLN A 211 -27.09 0.87 2.80
CA GLN A 211 -27.49 0.20 1.56
C GLN A 211 -26.59 0.50 0.36
N ARG A 212 -25.96 1.66 0.32
CA ARG A 212 -25.00 2.03 -0.73
C ARG A 212 -23.63 1.39 -0.55
N MET A 213 -23.34 0.88 0.64
CA MET A 213 -22.05 0.28 1.01
C MET A 213 -22.05 -1.25 0.86
N THR A 214 -23.04 -1.80 0.17
CA THR A 214 -23.15 -3.25 -0.08
C THR A 214 -22.06 -3.73 -1.05
N ILE A 215 -21.64 -4.97 -0.87
CA ILE A 215 -20.68 -5.66 -1.74
C ILE A 215 -21.48 -6.58 -2.67
N PRO A 216 -21.54 -6.32 -4.01
CA PRO A 216 -22.32 -7.16 -4.93
C PRO A 216 -21.91 -8.62 -4.93
N LEU A 217 -20.62 -8.95 -4.73
CA LEU A 217 -20.15 -10.34 -4.61
C LEU A 217 -20.54 -11.01 -3.27
N GLY A 218 -21.05 -10.26 -2.28
CA GLY A 218 -21.55 -10.76 -0.99
C GLY A 218 -20.58 -10.53 0.17
N PRO A 219 -19.73 -11.50 0.56
CA PRO A 219 -18.87 -11.34 1.73
C PRO A 219 -17.69 -10.40 1.47
N PRO A 220 -17.05 -9.86 2.54
CA PRO A 220 -15.77 -9.18 2.43
C PRO A 220 -14.72 -10.05 1.75
N GLY A 221 -13.83 -9.43 0.96
CA GLY A 221 -12.68 -10.09 0.36
C GLY A 221 -11.64 -10.52 1.40
N GLN A 222 -10.68 -11.35 0.98
CA GLN A 222 -9.54 -11.74 1.80
C GLN A 222 -8.30 -10.94 1.38
N PRO A 223 -7.28 -10.78 2.23
CA PRO A 223 -6.03 -10.11 1.88
C PRO A 223 -5.36 -10.69 0.62
N GLU A 224 -5.51 -11.99 0.39
CA GLU A 224 -4.99 -12.72 -0.76
C GLU A 224 -5.64 -12.28 -2.09
N ASP A 225 -6.89 -11.82 -2.07
CA ASP A 225 -7.59 -11.28 -3.25
C ASP A 225 -6.91 -10.01 -3.79
N ILE A 226 -6.21 -9.29 -2.92
CA ILE A 226 -5.44 -8.09 -3.27
C ILE A 226 -4.04 -8.44 -3.77
N ALA A 227 -3.43 -9.48 -3.17
CA ALA A 227 -2.03 -9.81 -3.38
C ALA A 227 -1.70 -10.20 -4.83
N GLY A 228 -2.58 -10.94 -5.51
CA GLY A 228 -2.38 -11.34 -6.91
C GLY A 228 -2.25 -10.15 -7.87
N MET A 229 -3.12 -9.14 -7.71
CA MET A 229 -3.04 -7.90 -8.50
C MET A 229 -1.78 -7.09 -8.14
N ALA A 230 -1.38 -7.09 -6.87
CA ALA A 230 -0.15 -6.42 -6.45
C ALA A 230 1.09 -7.04 -7.11
N VAL A 231 1.20 -8.38 -7.19
CA VAL A 231 2.29 -9.05 -7.90
C VAL A 231 2.29 -8.68 -9.38
N LEU A 232 1.13 -8.68 -10.04
CA LEU A 232 1.02 -8.27 -11.44
C LEU A 232 1.56 -6.86 -11.65
N LEU A 233 1.10 -5.89 -10.86
CA LEU A 233 1.48 -4.48 -10.99
C LEU A 233 2.94 -4.22 -10.61
N CYS A 234 3.52 -5.03 -9.72
CA CYS A 234 4.92 -4.91 -9.27
C CYS A 234 5.91 -5.70 -10.13
N SER A 235 5.46 -6.42 -11.16
CA SER A 235 6.29 -7.25 -12.04
C SER A 235 6.36 -6.70 -13.47
N ASP A 236 7.05 -7.41 -14.35
CA ASP A 236 7.08 -7.08 -15.76
C ASP A 236 5.78 -7.44 -16.49
N ALA A 237 4.88 -8.23 -15.86
CA ALA A 237 3.53 -8.44 -16.37
C ALA A 237 2.72 -7.14 -16.36
N GLY A 238 2.99 -6.24 -15.41
CA GLY A 238 2.36 -4.92 -15.30
C GLY A 238 3.10 -3.78 -16.01
N ARG A 239 4.17 -4.04 -16.76
CA ARG A 239 5.03 -2.97 -17.34
C ARG A 239 4.33 -1.98 -18.27
N TYR A 240 3.16 -2.34 -18.77
CA TYR A 240 2.34 -1.46 -19.64
C TYR A 240 1.14 -0.85 -18.93
N ILE A 241 1.09 -0.98 -17.59
CA ILE A 241 0.05 -0.41 -16.73
C ILE A 241 0.71 0.65 -15.86
N THR A 242 0.32 1.92 -16.06
CA THR A 242 0.79 3.04 -15.23
C THR A 242 -0.28 4.11 -15.13
N GLY A 243 -0.31 4.82 -13.99
CA GLY A 243 -1.29 5.88 -13.71
C GLY A 243 -2.69 5.39 -13.42
N GLN A 244 -2.87 4.07 -13.23
CA GLN A 244 -4.20 3.48 -13.06
C GLN A 244 -4.58 3.35 -11.58
N THR A 245 -5.87 3.52 -11.31
CA THR A 245 -6.53 3.05 -10.10
C THR A 245 -7.32 1.79 -10.45
N ILE A 246 -6.99 0.69 -9.79
CA ILE A 246 -7.65 -0.61 -10.01
C ILE A 246 -8.39 -0.99 -8.75
N PHE A 247 -9.72 -1.11 -8.85
CA PHE A 247 -10.56 -1.55 -7.74
C PHE A 247 -10.58 -3.07 -7.65
N VAL A 248 -10.34 -3.59 -6.44
CA VAL A 248 -10.53 -5.00 -6.07
C VAL A 248 -11.44 -5.00 -4.84
N ASP A 249 -12.74 -4.93 -5.09
CA ASP A 249 -13.73 -4.50 -4.10
C ASP A 249 -15.04 -5.31 -4.16
N GLY A 250 -15.09 -6.39 -4.92
CA GLY A 250 -16.29 -7.19 -5.10
C GLY A 250 -17.45 -6.45 -5.77
N GLY A 251 -17.14 -5.38 -6.53
CA GLY A 251 -18.12 -4.54 -7.21
C GLY A 251 -18.68 -3.41 -6.34
N MET A 252 -18.11 -3.17 -5.16
CA MET A 252 -18.62 -2.17 -4.23
C MET A 252 -18.57 -0.74 -4.78
N SER A 253 -17.67 -0.42 -5.70
CA SER A 253 -17.55 0.88 -6.35
C SER A 253 -18.59 1.17 -7.43
N LEU A 254 -19.36 0.18 -7.86
CA LEU A 254 -20.41 0.30 -8.89
C LEU A 254 -21.66 1.05 -8.42
#